data_1c0a9df5cc3af910b93a3cab227c5ca5
#
_entry.id   1c0a9df5cc3af910b93a3cab227c5ca5
#
_cell.length_a   1.000
_cell.length_b   1.000
_cell.length_c   1.000
_cell.angle_alpha   90.00
_cell.angle_beta   90.00
_cell.angle_gamma   90.00
#
_symmetry.space_group_name_H-M   'P 1'
#
loop_
_entity.id
_entity.type
_entity.pdbx_description
1 polymer ?
#
loop_
_entity_poly.entity_id
_entity_poly.type
_entity_poly.pdbx_seq_one_letter_code
_entity_poly.pdbx_strand_id
1 'polypeptide(L)'
;MQIQTMSQANYDEPTARAIADVLCRVWPKPGRTIETRVEKMKADWAAYRGPEEQRPRSIFIRDGERVVAHAGVDVRTVGTSQGDVTLLALARVCTDPAERGRNLGAAVVRETFKLVDAGVFPWSLFQTTHRVRPFYEKIGACLVTNRIVNSLGEDPNKNPFWDEVIMRYSNRPGWPEGDIDLRGPGY
;
A
#
# COMPACT_ATOMS: atom_id res chain seq x y z
N MET A 1 1.19 22.82 -0.16
CA MET A 1 1.23 21.44 -0.73
C MET A 1 -0.12 20.80 -0.48
N GLN A 2 -0.78 20.29 -1.52
CA GLN A 2 -2.11 19.66 -1.45
C GLN A 2 -1.98 18.16 -1.70
N ILE A 3 -2.75 17.36 -0.96
CA ILE A 3 -2.87 15.92 -1.22
C ILE A 3 -3.73 15.73 -2.47
N GLN A 4 -3.29 14.86 -3.36
CA GLN A 4 -3.95 14.51 -4.61
C GLN A 4 -4.12 13.01 -4.72
N THR A 5 -5.08 12.60 -5.54
CA THR A 5 -5.35 11.19 -5.82
C THR A 5 -5.41 10.95 -7.32
N MET A 6 -4.77 9.87 -7.78
CA MET A 6 -4.85 9.38 -9.16
C MET A 6 -5.25 7.91 -9.16
N SER A 7 -6.20 7.56 -10.01
CA SER A 7 -6.65 6.20 -10.29
C SER A 7 -6.72 6.00 -11.81
N GLN A 8 -7.19 4.84 -12.25
CA GLN A 8 -7.43 4.61 -13.68
C GLN A 8 -8.42 5.62 -14.28
N ALA A 9 -9.42 6.05 -13.52
CA ALA A 9 -10.48 6.94 -14.00
C ALA A 9 -9.98 8.37 -14.34
N ASN A 10 -8.95 8.83 -13.64
CA ASN A 10 -8.33 10.15 -13.83
C ASN A 10 -6.81 10.02 -14.11
N TYR A 11 -6.44 8.99 -14.84
CA TYR A 11 -5.04 8.74 -15.19
C TYR A 11 -4.43 9.90 -15.97
N ASP A 12 -3.26 10.34 -15.53
CA ASP A 12 -2.45 11.37 -16.14
C ASP A 12 -1.00 10.91 -16.25
N GLU A 13 -0.49 10.78 -17.46
CA GLU A 13 0.84 10.25 -17.74
C GLU A 13 1.96 11.06 -17.07
N PRO A 14 2.00 12.41 -17.13
CA PRO A 14 2.98 13.21 -16.40
C PRO A 14 2.96 12.94 -14.89
N THR A 15 1.78 12.79 -14.29
CA THR A 15 1.64 12.44 -12.87
C THR A 15 2.16 11.05 -12.57
N ALA A 16 1.83 10.06 -13.40
CA ALA A 16 2.33 8.70 -13.25
C ALA A 16 3.85 8.64 -13.29
N ARG A 17 4.48 9.39 -14.19
CA ARG A 17 5.93 9.51 -14.30
C ARG A 17 6.54 10.20 -13.08
N ALA A 18 5.93 11.26 -12.56
CA ALA A 18 6.40 11.94 -11.35
C ALA A 18 6.29 11.04 -10.09
N ILE A 19 5.26 10.19 -10.00
CA ILE A 19 5.13 9.15 -8.96
C ILE A 19 6.24 8.10 -9.15
N ALA A 20 6.44 7.60 -10.36
CA ALA A 20 7.47 6.61 -10.65
C ALA A 20 8.89 7.15 -10.35
N ASP A 21 9.13 8.43 -10.62
CA ASP A 21 10.40 9.10 -10.33
C ASP A 21 10.71 9.13 -8.82
N VAL A 22 9.79 9.56 -7.96
CA VAL A 22 10.03 9.53 -6.50
C VAL A 22 10.25 8.10 -6.00
N LEU A 23 9.54 7.11 -6.56
CA LEU A 23 9.74 5.70 -6.20
C LEU A 23 11.12 5.19 -6.65
N CYS A 24 11.65 5.63 -7.79
CA CYS A 24 13.00 5.29 -8.25
C CYS A 24 14.07 5.94 -7.38
N ARG A 25 13.87 7.20 -6.96
CA ARG A 25 14.81 7.90 -6.07
C ARG A 25 14.87 7.28 -4.67
N VAL A 26 13.73 6.85 -4.13
CA VAL A 26 13.69 6.26 -2.77
C VAL A 26 14.15 4.80 -2.77
N TRP A 27 13.81 4.04 -3.81
CA TRP A 27 14.18 2.61 -3.95
C TRP A 27 14.80 2.34 -5.32
N PRO A 28 16.05 2.79 -5.52
CA PRO A 28 16.76 2.48 -6.75
C PRO A 28 17.02 0.97 -6.82
N LYS A 29 16.61 0.33 -7.91
CA LYS A 29 16.88 -1.10 -8.18
C LYS A 29 17.18 -1.28 -9.67
N PRO A 30 18.15 -2.11 -10.03
CA PRO A 30 18.40 -2.47 -11.42
C PRO A 30 17.11 -2.95 -12.09
N GLY A 31 16.87 -2.50 -13.32
CA GLY A 31 15.68 -2.84 -14.11
C GLY A 31 14.37 -2.19 -13.67
N ARG A 32 14.34 -1.43 -12.57
CA ARG A 32 13.17 -0.64 -12.15
C ARG A 32 13.32 0.82 -12.56
N THR A 33 12.98 1.11 -13.81
CA THR A 33 12.96 2.47 -14.36
C THR A 33 11.62 3.15 -14.17
N ILE A 34 11.54 4.43 -14.51
CA ILE A 34 10.26 5.17 -14.53
C ILE A 34 9.26 4.47 -15.45
N GLU A 35 9.70 4.07 -16.63
CA GLU A 35 8.89 3.41 -17.65
C GLU A 35 8.30 2.10 -17.12
N THR A 36 9.13 1.20 -16.58
CA THR A 36 8.67 -0.09 -16.06
C THR A 36 7.72 0.06 -14.87
N ARG A 37 7.87 1.10 -14.05
CA ARG A 37 6.95 1.39 -12.94
C ARG A 37 5.61 1.92 -13.43
N VAL A 38 5.62 2.79 -14.44
CA VAL A 38 4.39 3.32 -15.06
C VAL A 38 3.63 2.20 -15.77
N GLU A 39 4.30 1.37 -16.55
CA GLU A 39 3.69 0.22 -17.23
C GLU A 39 3.05 -0.76 -16.23
N LYS A 40 3.79 -1.09 -15.15
CA LYS A 40 3.24 -1.94 -14.11
C LYS A 40 2.01 -1.32 -13.45
N MET A 41 2.02 -0.04 -13.12
CA MET A 41 0.88 0.64 -12.52
C MET A 41 -0.34 0.60 -13.45
N LYS A 42 -0.17 0.87 -14.76
CA LYS A 42 -1.23 0.76 -15.76
C LYS A 42 -1.79 -0.66 -15.82
N ALA A 43 -0.92 -1.66 -15.89
CA ALA A 43 -1.32 -3.07 -15.96
C ALA A 43 -2.09 -3.51 -14.71
N ASP A 44 -1.60 -3.18 -13.52
CA ASP A 44 -2.26 -3.53 -12.26
C ASP A 44 -3.64 -2.87 -12.14
N TRP A 45 -3.76 -1.60 -12.53
CA TRP A 45 -5.04 -0.88 -12.50
C TRP A 45 -6.02 -1.40 -13.56
N ALA A 46 -5.54 -1.69 -14.76
CA ALA A 46 -6.36 -2.26 -15.84
C ALA A 46 -6.83 -3.69 -15.52
N ALA A 47 -6.11 -4.43 -14.70
CA ALA A 47 -6.47 -5.78 -14.29
C ALA A 47 -7.57 -5.81 -13.20
N TYR A 48 -7.80 -4.70 -12.51
CA TYR A 48 -8.78 -4.64 -11.42
C TYR A 48 -10.22 -4.85 -11.93
N ARG A 49 -11.01 -5.68 -11.23
CA ARG A 49 -12.40 -6.05 -11.56
C ARG A 49 -13.37 -5.89 -10.39
N GLY A 50 -12.93 -5.33 -9.27
CA GLY A 50 -13.76 -5.15 -8.09
C GLY A 50 -14.60 -3.86 -8.14
N PRO A 51 -15.27 -3.52 -7.02
CA PRO A 51 -16.08 -2.31 -6.87
C PRO A 51 -15.29 -1.03 -7.11
N GLU A 52 -15.94 -0.02 -7.70
CA GLU A 52 -15.29 1.26 -8.08
C GLU A 52 -14.69 1.99 -6.87
N GLU A 53 -15.38 1.98 -5.73
CA GLU A 53 -14.92 2.63 -4.50
C GLU A 53 -13.65 2.00 -3.93
N GLN A 54 -13.41 0.71 -4.22
CA GLN A 54 -12.21 -0.03 -3.82
C GLN A 54 -11.08 0.02 -4.84
N ARG A 55 -11.28 0.68 -5.98
CA ARG A 55 -10.30 0.73 -7.07
C ARG A 55 -8.91 1.13 -6.58
N PRO A 56 -7.84 0.45 -7.03
CA PRO A 56 -6.45 0.83 -6.77
C PRO A 56 -6.17 2.28 -7.18
N ARG A 57 -5.38 2.97 -6.37
CA ARG A 57 -5.06 4.38 -6.59
C ARG A 57 -3.73 4.77 -5.96
N SER A 58 -3.20 5.88 -6.40
CA SER A 58 -2.06 6.56 -5.79
C SER A 58 -2.53 7.80 -5.04
N ILE A 59 -2.08 7.98 -3.81
CA ILE A 59 -2.29 9.18 -2.99
C ILE A 59 -0.93 9.85 -2.83
N PHE A 60 -0.82 11.11 -3.16
CA PHE A 60 0.48 11.78 -3.24
C PHE A 60 0.40 13.27 -2.94
N ILE A 61 1.55 13.86 -2.66
CA ILE A 61 1.75 15.30 -2.48
C ILE A 61 2.74 15.79 -3.51
N ARG A 62 2.42 16.91 -4.15
CA ARG A 62 3.31 17.60 -5.09
C ARG A 62 3.93 18.86 -4.50
N ASP A 63 5.14 19.15 -4.97
CA ASP A 63 5.80 20.44 -4.90
C ASP A 63 6.21 20.83 -6.32
N GLY A 64 5.47 21.78 -6.90
CA GLY A 64 5.54 22.04 -8.34
C GLY A 64 5.20 20.79 -9.16
N GLU A 65 6.07 20.41 -10.07
CA GLU A 65 5.90 19.21 -10.91
C GLU A 65 6.37 17.91 -10.23
N ARG A 66 7.10 18.00 -9.12
CA ARG A 66 7.67 16.84 -8.43
C ARG A 66 6.67 16.24 -7.44
N VAL A 67 6.54 14.93 -7.43
CA VAL A 67 5.94 14.20 -6.31
C VAL A 67 6.97 14.06 -5.20
N VAL A 68 6.59 14.48 -3.99
CA VAL A 68 7.48 14.49 -2.81
C VAL A 68 7.06 13.51 -1.71
N ALA A 69 5.83 13.03 -1.75
CA ALA A 69 5.36 11.92 -0.91
C ALA A 69 4.31 11.11 -1.66
N HIS A 70 4.26 9.81 -1.40
CA HIS A 70 3.37 8.87 -2.05
C HIS A 70 2.94 7.76 -1.11
N ALA A 71 1.71 7.28 -1.27
CA ALA A 71 1.19 6.03 -0.74
C ALA A 71 0.35 5.35 -1.82
N GLY A 72 0.62 4.08 -2.07
CA GLY A 72 -0.15 3.25 -2.99
C GLY A 72 -1.27 2.53 -2.26
N VAL A 73 -2.47 2.56 -2.82
CA VAL A 73 -3.61 1.74 -2.44
C VAL A 73 -3.73 0.63 -3.47
N ASP A 74 -3.33 -0.56 -3.09
CA ASP A 74 -3.64 -1.78 -3.83
C ASP A 74 -4.80 -2.50 -3.14
N VAL A 75 -5.37 -3.50 -3.79
CA VAL A 75 -6.48 -4.29 -3.27
C VAL A 75 -6.05 -5.74 -3.17
N ARG A 76 -6.29 -6.37 -2.02
CA ARG A 76 -5.96 -7.77 -1.82
C ARG A 76 -7.11 -8.51 -1.17
N THR A 77 -7.58 -9.58 -1.78
CA THR A 77 -8.47 -10.53 -1.13
C THR A 77 -7.62 -11.63 -0.51
N VAL A 78 -7.76 -11.78 0.79
CA VAL A 78 -7.04 -12.76 1.61
C VAL A 78 -8.00 -13.85 2.11
N GLY A 79 -7.51 -15.06 2.24
CA GLY A 79 -8.22 -16.14 2.93
C GLY A 79 -8.02 -16.02 4.45
N THR A 80 -9.09 -16.25 5.22
CA THR A 80 -9.09 -16.25 6.68
C THR A 80 -9.93 -17.38 7.24
N SER A 81 -9.87 -17.61 8.55
CA SER A 81 -10.76 -18.57 9.25
C SER A 81 -12.25 -18.22 9.14
N GLN A 82 -12.57 -16.98 8.79
CA GLN A 82 -13.95 -16.49 8.63
C GLN A 82 -14.38 -16.37 7.16
N GLY A 83 -13.56 -16.88 6.22
CA GLY A 83 -13.76 -16.74 4.78
C GLY A 83 -12.88 -15.66 4.15
N ASP A 84 -13.23 -15.27 2.94
CA ASP A 84 -12.46 -14.30 2.16
C ASP A 84 -12.75 -12.88 2.62
N VAL A 85 -11.65 -12.08 2.77
CA VAL A 85 -11.74 -10.68 3.16
C VAL A 85 -10.96 -9.82 2.16
N THR A 86 -11.61 -8.83 1.58
CA THR A 86 -10.95 -7.85 0.72
C THR A 86 -10.40 -6.71 1.56
N LEU A 87 -9.10 -6.46 1.48
CA LEU A 87 -8.33 -5.52 2.29
C LEU A 87 -7.73 -4.42 1.43
N LEU A 88 -7.50 -3.26 2.04
CA LEU A 88 -6.61 -2.25 1.53
C LEU A 88 -5.15 -2.73 1.74
N ALA A 89 -4.45 -3.00 0.65
CA ALA A 89 -3.02 -3.29 0.65
C ALA A 89 -2.25 -1.97 0.56
N LEU A 90 -1.78 -1.44 1.72
CA LEU A 90 -0.98 -0.23 1.73
C LEU A 90 0.43 -0.56 1.23
N ALA A 91 0.84 0.07 0.14
CA ALA A 91 2.09 -0.22 -0.54
C ALA A 91 2.83 1.06 -0.96
N ARG A 92 4.13 0.92 -1.22
CA ARG A 92 4.96 1.97 -1.82
C ARG A 92 4.88 3.32 -1.10
N VAL A 93 4.78 3.31 0.23
CA VAL A 93 4.78 4.53 1.05
C VAL A 93 6.18 5.12 1.07
N CYS A 94 6.32 6.32 0.55
CA CYS A 94 7.62 7.02 0.55
C CYS A 94 7.48 8.53 0.73
N THR A 95 8.59 9.13 1.18
CA THR A 95 8.81 10.57 1.16
C THR A 95 10.19 10.81 0.55
N ASP A 96 10.27 11.75 -0.38
CA ASP A 96 11.54 12.21 -0.95
C ASP A 96 12.53 12.47 0.19
N PRO A 97 13.77 11.93 0.12
CA PRO A 97 14.77 12.15 1.17
C PRO A 97 15.00 13.61 1.54
N ALA A 98 14.93 14.53 0.56
CA ALA A 98 15.10 15.97 0.78
C ALA A 98 13.92 16.62 1.53
N GLU A 99 12.76 15.97 1.56
CA GLU A 99 11.51 16.49 2.14
C GLU A 99 11.11 15.78 3.45
N ARG A 100 11.99 14.95 3.99
CA ARG A 100 11.75 14.25 5.26
C ARG A 100 11.66 15.24 6.44
N GLY A 101 11.03 14.81 7.52
CA GLY A 101 10.81 15.63 8.73
C GLY A 101 9.60 16.58 8.65
N ARG A 102 8.94 16.70 7.48
CA ARG A 102 7.79 17.59 7.25
C ARG A 102 6.42 16.91 7.40
N ASN A 103 6.37 15.72 7.97
CA ASN A 103 5.16 14.91 8.16
C ASN A 103 4.39 14.52 6.86
N LEU A 104 4.99 14.67 5.69
CA LEU A 104 4.33 14.41 4.40
C LEU A 104 3.95 12.94 4.25
N GLY A 105 4.80 12.00 4.68
CA GLY A 105 4.49 10.57 4.69
C GLY A 105 3.27 10.24 5.56
N ALA A 106 3.18 10.86 6.76
CA ALA A 106 2.02 10.67 7.62
C ALA A 106 0.73 11.23 7.00
N ALA A 107 0.84 12.34 6.27
CA ALA A 107 -0.31 12.94 5.60
C ALA A 107 -0.90 12.02 4.52
N VAL A 108 -0.07 11.45 3.63
CA VAL A 108 -0.56 10.52 2.58
C VAL A 108 -1.06 9.20 3.15
N VAL A 109 -0.45 8.67 4.23
CA VAL A 109 -0.93 7.44 4.88
C VAL A 109 -2.26 7.67 5.60
N ARG A 110 -2.43 8.77 6.32
CA ARG A 110 -3.72 9.10 6.95
C ARG A 110 -4.82 9.28 5.91
N GLU A 111 -4.52 9.91 4.78
CA GLU A 111 -5.48 10.04 3.69
C GLU A 111 -5.88 8.67 3.12
N THR A 112 -4.91 7.76 2.99
CA THR A 112 -5.17 6.37 2.61
C THR A 112 -6.08 5.66 3.63
N PHE A 113 -5.83 5.83 4.92
CA PHE A 113 -6.61 5.17 5.97
C PHE A 113 -8.05 5.68 6.10
N LYS A 114 -8.36 6.86 5.58
CA LYS A 114 -9.76 7.32 5.47
C LYS A 114 -10.66 6.36 4.70
N LEU A 115 -10.11 5.59 3.75
CA LEU A 115 -10.87 4.55 3.05
C LEU A 115 -11.32 3.42 4.00
N VAL A 116 -10.50 3.11 5.01
CA VAL A 116 -10.86 2.15 6.05
C VAL A 116 -11.83 2.78 7.04
N ASP A 117 -11.60 4.03 7.45
CA ASP A 117 -12.47 4.75 8.38
C ASP A 117 -13.87 4.95 7.80
N ALA A 118 -13.98 5.20 6.49
CA ALA A 118 -15.23 5.31 5.76
C ALA A 118 -15.91 3.95 5.48
N GLY A 119 -15.29 2.83 5.84
CA GLY A 119 -15.86 1.50 5.65
C GLY A 119 -15.75 0.95 4.21
N VAL A 120 -14.99 1.59 3.32
CA VAL A 120 -14.70 1.09 1.97
C VAL A 120 -13.91 -0.23 2.05
N PHE A 121 -13.03 -0.33 3.01
CA PHE A 121 -12.34 -1.57 3.39
C PHE A 121 -12.51 -1.84 4.89
N PRO A 122 -12.63 -3.09 5.33
CA PRO A 122 -12.69 -3.40 6.75
C PRO A 122 -11.37 -3.10 7.46
N TRP A 123 -10.24 -3.35 6.81
CA TRP A 123 -8.89 -3.12 7.33
C TRP A 123 -7.91 -2.81 6.21
N SER A 124 -6.76 -2.25 6.59
CA SER A 124 -5.56 -2.26 5.75
C SER A 124 -4.57 -3.27 6.30
N LEU A 125 -3.82 -3.94 5.41
CA LEU A 125 -2.72 -4.86 5.76
C LEU A 125 -1.48 -4.43 5.00
N PHE A 126 -0.30 -4.45 5.65
CA PHE A 126 0.96 -4.04 5.03
C PHE A 126 2.17 -4.52 5.82
N GLN A 127 3.33 -4.50 5.18
CA GLN A 127 4.62 -4.81 5.79
C GLN A 127 5.44 -3.55 6.04
N THR A 128 6.34 -3.61 7.00
CA THR A 128 7.32 -2.57 7.31
C THR A 128 8.52 -3.14 8.08
N THR A 129 9.49 -2.29 8.39
CA THR A 129 10.66 -2.66 9.20
C THR A 129 10.47 -2.26 10.67
N HIS A 130 11.22 -2.89 11.58
CA HIS A 130 11.25 -2.50 12.98
C HIS A 130 11.55 -1.01 13.18
N ARG A 131 12.42 -0.42 12.35
CA ARG A 131 12.77 1.01 12.40
C ARG A 131 11.59 1.92 12.05
N VAL A 132 10.72 1.51 11.14
CA VAL A 132 9.59 2.32 10.65
C VAL A 132 8.30 2.05 11.41
N ARG A 133 8.18 0.90 12.09
CA ARG A 133 7.02 0.52 12.91
C ARG A 133 6.48 1.65 13.81
N PRO A 134 7.31 2.39 14.59
CA PRO A 134 6.80 3.46 15.46
C PRO A 134 6.09 4.60 14.71
N PHE A 135 6.45 4.82 13.46
CA PHE A 135 5.75 5.79 12.59
C PHE A 135 4.31 5.35 12.36
N TYR A 136 4.07 4.08 12.02
CA TYR A 136 2.73 3.56 11.78
C TYR A 136 1.90 3.43 13.06
N GLU A 137 2.52 3.05 14.18
CA GLU A 137 1.84 3.01 15.49
C GLU A 137 1.31 4.37 15.89
N LYS A 138 2.06 5.46 15.68
CA LYS A 138 1.63 6.85 15.94
C LYS A 138 0.43 7.30 15.11
N ILE A 139 0.11 6.62 14.03
CA ILE A 139 -1.04 6.91 13.18
C ILE A 139 -2.14 5.85 13.28
N GLY A 140 -2.08 5.01 14.32
CA GLY A 140 -3.16 4.09 14.70
C GLY A 140 -3.07 2.69 14.11
N ALA A 141 -1.97 2.34 13.46
CA ALA A 141 -1.76 0.96 13.03
C ALA A 141 -1.25 0.09 14.20
N CYS A 142 -1.54 -1.19 14.15
CA CYS A 142 -1.13 -2.17 15.15
C CYS A 142 -0.48 -3.40 14.49
N LEU A 143 0.28 -4.14 15.30
CA LEU A 143 0.92 -5.38 14.86
C LEU A 143 -0.12 -6.44 14.49
N VAL A 144 0.21 -7.23 13.48
CA VAL A 144 -0.45 -8.48 13.15
C VAL A 144 0.36 -9.62 13.77
N THR A 145 -0.29 -10.41 14.61
CA THR A 145 0.30 -11.59 15.27
C THR A 145 -0.07 -12.90 14.57
N ASN A 146 -0.97 -12.83 13.59
CA ASN A 146 -1.33 -13.96 12.74
C ASN A 146 -0.12 -14.46 11.96
N ARG A 147 -0.05 -15.77 11.74
CA ARG A 147 0.85 -16.31 10.73
C ARG A 147 0.35 -15.90 9.34
N ILE A 148 1.23 -15.33 8.52
CA ILE A 148 0.93 -15.00 7.13
C ILE A 148 1.45 -16.12 6.25
N VAL A 149 0.60 -16.62 5.38
CA VAL A 149 0.89 -17.74 4.47
C VAL A 149 0.54 -17.36 3.02
N ASN A 150 0.92 -18.21 2.09
CA ASN A 150 0.60 -18.02 0.66
C ASN A 150 0.30 -19.38 0.03
N SER A 151 -0.96 -19.79 0.06
CA SER A 151 -1.41 -21.10 -0.49
C SER A 151 -1.13 -21.27 -1.99
N LEU A 152 -0.89 -20.18 -2.73
CA LEU A 152 -0.58 -20.20 -4.16
C LEU A 152 0.94 -20.13 -4.44
N GLY A 153 1.77 -20.11 -3.42
CA GLY A 153 3.23 -20.10 -3.56
C GLY A 153 3.82 -21.50 -3.68
N GLU A 154 5.09 -21.57 -4.05
CA GLU A 154 5.86 -22.84 -4.08
C GLU A 154 5.94 -23.46 -2.68
N ASP A 155 6.10 -22.67 -1.65
CA ASP A 155 5.96 -23.06 -0.24
C ASP A 155 4.73 -22.37 0.36
N PRO A 156 3.60 -23.09 0.49
CA PRO A 156 2.37 -22.51 1.00
C PRO A 156 2.45 -21.96 2.43
N ASN A 157 3.42 -22.42 3.21
CA ASN A 157 3.60 -22.00 4.61
C ASN A 157 4.55 -20.81 4.76
N LYS A 158 5.25 -20.43 3.70
CA LYS A 158 6.20 -19.31 3.72
C LYS A 158 5.47 -17.98 3.73
N ASN A 159 5.86 -17.11 4.65
CA ASN A 159 5.41 -15.73 4.63
C ASN A 159 5.87 -15.04 3.34
N PRO A 160 4.95 -14.55 2.49
CA PRO A 160 5.29 -13.90 1.23
C PRO A 160 5.80 -12.46 1.40
N PHE A 161 5.62 -11.84 2.56
CA PHE A 161 6.22 -10.55 2.88
C PHE A 161 7.71 -10.71 3.15
N TRP A 162 8.49 -9.70 2.76
CA TRP A 162 9.96 -9.68 2.91
C TRP A 162 10.44 -8.83 4.08
N ASP A 163 9.60 -7.94 4.62
CA ASP A 163 9.90 -7.16 5.83
C ASP A 163 9.44 -7.91 7.08
N GLU A 164 10.11 -7.67 8.21
CA GLU A 164 9.92 -8.46 9.44
C GLU A 164 8.63 -8.13 10.20
N VAL A 165 8.07 -6.95 9.95
CA VAL A 165 6.92 -6.43 10.71
C VAL A 165 5.71 -6.35 9.81
N ILE A 166 4.66 -7.07 10.18
CA ILE A 166 3.36 -6.99 9.53
C ILE A 166 2.43 -6.17 10.41
N MET A 167 1.75 -5.20 9.80
CA MET A 167 0.86 -4.28 10.49
C MET A 167 -0.49 -4.23 9.80
N ARG A 168 -1.51 -3.89 10.59
CA ARG A 168 -2.85 -3.58 10.08
C ARG A 168 -3.33 -2.23 10.60
N TYR A 169 -4.22 -1.63 9.85
CA TYR A 169 -5.10 -0.54 10.25
C TYR A 169 -6.54 -0.95 9.88
N SER A 170 -7.58 -0.85 10.69
CA SER A 170 -7.70 -0.26 12.00
C SER A 170 -7.66 -1.35 13.09
N ASN A 171 -7.89 -0.96 14.37
CA ASN A 171 -8.09 -1.87 15.50
C ASN A 171 -9.58 -2.22 15.73
N ARG A 172 -10.45 -2.03 14.75
CA ARG A 172 -11.86 -2.43 14.82
C ARG A 172 -11.96 -3.91 15.21
N PRO A 173 -12.99 -4.28 16.00
CA PRO A 173 -13.25 -5.69 16.32
C PRO A 173 -13.52 -6.52 15.06
N GLY A 174 -13.38 -7.85 15.20
CA GLY A 174 -13.64 -8.77 14.09
C GLY A 174 -12.42 -9.07 13.20
N TRP A 175 -11.22 -8.61 13.55
CA TRP A 175 -10.00 -9.10 12.89
C TRP A 175 -9.91 -10.62 13.07
N PRO A 176 -9.74 -11.39 11.98
CA PRO A 176 -9.79 -12.84 12.03
C PRO A 176 -8.67 -13.42 12.87
N GLU A 177 -8.97 -14.51 13.56
CA GLU A 177 -7.99 -15.34 14.24
C GLU A 177 -7.38 -16.39 13.27
N GLY A 178 -6.26 -17.00 13.66
CA GLY A 178 -5.59 -18.02 12.86
C GLY A 178 -4.75 -17.43 11.71
N ASP A 179 -4.52 -18.22 10.69
CA ASP A 179 -3.69 -17.84 9.56
C ASP A 179 -4.38 -16.83 8.64
N ILE A 180 -3.59 -15.95 8.04
CA ILE A 180 -4.01 -15.06 6.94
C ILE A 180 -3.31 -15.54 5.66
N ASP A 181 -4.07 -16.06 4.73
CA ASP A 181 -3.57 -16.52 3.43
C ASP A 181 -3.59 -15.37 2.42
N LEU A 182 -2.42 -14.88 2.05
CA LEU A 182 -2.26 -13.74 1.13
C LEU A 182 -2.67 -14.08 -0.31
N ARG A 183 -2.70 -15.35 -0.68
CA ARG A 183 -3.01 -15.86 -2.02
C ARG A 183 -2.22 -15.15 -3.11
N GLY A 184 -0.93 -15.01 -2.90
CA GLY A 184 -0.02 -14.37 -3.84
C GLY A 184 1.20 -13.72 -3.16
N PRO A 185 2.05 -13.04 -3.94
CA PRO A 185 3.26 -12.41 -3.40
C PRO A 185 2.94 -11.26 -2.44
N GLY A 186 3.90 -10.92 -1.59
CA GLY A 186 3.88 -9.68 -0.80
C GLY A 186 3.90 -8.42 -1.70
N TYR A 187 3.63 -7.25 -1.12
CA TYR A 187 3.47 -5.98 -1.84
C TYR A 187 4.07 -4.80 -1.06
#